data_939e8ecd5629db434e37ce6111bcd0ce
#
_entry.id   939e8ecd5629db434e37ce6111bcd0ce
#
_cell.length_a   1.000
_cell.length_b   1.000
_cell.length_c   1.000
_cell.angle_alpha   90.00
_cell.angle_beta   90.00
_cell.angle_gamma   90.00
#
_symmetry.space_group_name_H-M   'P 1'
#
loop_
_entity.id
_entity.type
_entity.pdbx_description
1 polymer ?
#
loop_
_entity_poly.entity_id
_entity_poly.type
_entity_poly.pdbx_seq_one_letter_code
_entity_poly.pdbx_strand_id
1 'polypeptide(L)'
;ALSLYHQLWSRPTKADLKRGNDLLAHAAGLKPKTAREREYISALAIFYHDSATIDHRKRADLYSAAMEKVYRENPKDREAAVFYALSLLGSGPEEDPTQANHRKAVAILNKLFEQDPGHPGIAHYIIHACDNPQMASLGLAAARKYASIAPSSAHAVHMPSHIFARLGLWQDDIQSNEAALHVADNMGSMHLHVMHHKMHSLDFLEYAYLQTGNDQKAKAEWDELQTIRKPDVEAEFQDYYDAMKAGFATRYTLERRQWQEALALQPDKDARPFVQALTYWAHAVAAGHLRDAAAAQTAADQFDAMVEATKKSDKSHEAKYMANNHDEAQAWLAFAQGKNEDALHLLRAVADKQDKVGKGETETPAREMLADMLLEMNRPQDALVEYEIALKTDPNRFNGLYGAARAAEMTQQKEKASGYYAQLIRNCQGSNSDREELAKAKTLMAEK
;
A
#
# COMPACT_ATOMS: atom_id res chain seq x y z
N ALA A 1 -4.95 27.95 -0.86
CA ALA A 1 -4.53 27.29 -2.11
C ALA A 1 -3.78 25.98 -1.84
N LEU A 2 -2.77 25.99 -0.97
CA LEU A 2 -1.96 24.79 -0.69
C LEU A 2 -2.83 23.60 -0.20
N SER A 3 -3.83 23.85 0.62
CA SER A 3 -4.77 22.85 1.11
C SER A 3 -5.70 22.23 0.05
N LEU A 4 -5.79 22.83 -1.13
CA LEU A 4 -6.58 22.32 -2.25
C LEU A 4 -5.76 21.42 -3.18
N TYR A 5 -4.47 21.20 -2.88
CA TYR A 5 -3.58 20.35 -3.64
C TYR A 5 -2.88 19.35 -2.71
N HIS A 6 -3.39 18.14 -2.67
CA HIS A 6 -2.72 17.05 -1.96
C HIS A 6 -1.66 16.43 -2.87
N GLN A 7 -0.38 16.69 -2.57
CA GLN A 7 0.72 16.42 -3.49
C GLN A 7 0.98 14.93 -3.72
N LEU A 8 0.58 14.06 -2.78
CA LEU A 8 0.95 12.65 -2.81
C LEU A 8 -0.07 11.77 -3.54
N TRP A 9 -1.38 11.99 -3.33
CA TRP A 9 -2.38 11.04 -3.82
C TRP A 9 -3.65 11.61 -4.43
N SER A 10 -3.88 12.92 -4.42
CA SER A 10 -5.10 13.46 -5.01
C SER A 10 -4.83 14.45 -6.14
N ARG A 11 -5.66 14.37 -7.18
CA ARG A 11 -5.67 15.38 -8.23
C ARG A 11 -6.78 16.38 -7.92
N PRO A 12 -6.47 17.68 -7.85
CA PRO A 12 -7.47 18.71 -7.63
C PRO A 12 -8.55 18.68 -8.72
N THR A 13 -9.81 18.88 -8.34
CA THR A 13 -10.90 19.05 -9.29
C THR A 13 -10.75 20.36 -10.10
N LYS A 14 -11.52 20.51 -11.18
CA LYS A 14 -11.53 21.78 -11.93
C LYS A 14 -11.95 22.96 -11.05
N ALA A 15 -12.86 22.74 -10.08
CA ALA A 15 -13.29 23.75 -9.13
C ALA A 15 -12.17 24.14 -8.17
N ASP A 16 -11.41 23.15 -7.64
CA ASP A 16 -10.26 23.40 -6.76
C ASP A 16 -9.14 24.12 -7.49
N LEU A 17 -8.87 23.77 -8.74
CA LEU A 17 -7.88 24.47 -9.57
C LEU A 17 -8.24 25.93 -9.77
N LYS A 18 -9.51 26.21 -10.10
CA LYS A 18 -10.00 27.58 -10.22
C LYS A 18 -9.90 28.33 -8.90
N ARG A 19 -10.39 27.74 -7.81
CA ARG A 19 -10.32 28.33 -6.46
C ARG A 19 -8.89 28.61 -6.01
N GLY A 20 -7.98 27.66 -6.24
CA GLY A 20 -6.56 27.81 -5.90
C GLY A 20 -5.92 28.98 -6.67
N ASN A 21 -6.21 29.09 -7.96
CA ASN A 21 -5.73 30.20 -8.78
C ASN A 21 -6.26 31.57 -8.31
N ASP A 22 -7.57 31.66 -8.01
CA ASP A 22 -8.19 32.89 -7.49
C ASP A 22 -7.58 33.30 -6.14
N LEU A 23 -7.34 32.35 -5.22
CA LEU A 23 -6.69 32.61 -3.94
C LEU A 23 -5.25 33.13 -4.08
N LEU A 24 -4.49 32.60 -5.05
CA LEU A 24 -3.11 33.02 -5.28
C LEU A 24 -3.05 34.38 -5.96
N ALA A 25 -3.96 34.68 -6.89
CA ALA A 25 -4.10 35.99 -7.46
C ALA A 25 -4.44 37.07 -6.39
N HIS A 26 -5.35 36.70 -5.47
CA HIS A 26 -5.70 37.56 -4.32
C HIS A 26 -4.45 37.78 -3.43
N ALA A 27 -3.73 36.72 -3.06
CA ALA A 27 -2.55 36.81 -2.22
C ALA A 27 -1.46 37.67 -2.84
N ALA A 28 -1.21 37.56 -4.15
CA ALA A 28 -0.28 38.44 -4.88
C ALA A 28 -0.74 39.91 -4.87
N GLY A 29 -2.07 40.14 -5.02
CA GLY A 29 -2.68 41.47 -4.98
C GLY A 29 -2.54 42.18 -3.62
N LEU A 30 -2.37 41.46 -2.52
CA LEU A 30 -2.12 42.00 -1.18
C LEU A 30 -0.70 42.59 -1.03
N LYS A 31 0.15 42.49 -2.07
CA LYS A 31 1.54 43.03 -2.12
C LYS A 31 2.36 42.54 -0.93
N PRO A 32 2.64 41.23 -0.81
CA PRO A 32 3.43 40.65 0.27
C PRO A 32 4.75 41.38 0.48
N LYS A 33 5.08 41.67 1.73
CA LYS A 33 6.20 42.59 2.06
C LYS A 33 7.56 41.91 1.89
N THR A 34 7.67 40.63 2.21
CA THR A 34 8.94 39.90 2.19
C THR A 34 9.17 39.20 0.84
N ALA A 35 10.43 39.06 0.43
CA ALA A 35 10.80 38.26 -0.73
C ALA A 35 10.33 36.80 -0.56
N ARG A 36 10.54 36.23 0.63
CA ARG A 36 10.11 34.89 1.00
C ARG A 36 8.62 34.65 0.72
N GLU A 37 7.72 35.51 1.20
CA GLU A 37 6.28 35.39 0.93
C GLU A 37 5.96 35.40 -0.58
N ARG A 38 6.59 36.32 -1.33
CA ARG A 38 6.38 36.39 -2.77
C ARG A 38 6.85 35.14 -3.50
N GLU A 39 7.98 34.58 -3.09
CA GLU A 39 8.54 33.35 -3.67
C GLU A 39 7.64 32.14 -3.47
N TYR A 40 7.12 31.94 -2.25
CA TYR A 40 6.16 30.87 -1.97
C TYR A 40 4.85 31.01 -2.78
N ILE A 41 4.30 32.24 -2.84
CA ILE A 41 3.09 32.50 -3.62
C ILE A 41 3.36 32.21 -5.11
N SER A 42 4.49 32.66 -5.63
CA SER A 42 4.87 32.49 -7.04
C SER A 42 5.12 31.01 -7.36
N ALA A 43 5.80 30.28 -6.47
CA ALA A 43 6.05 28.85 -6.66
C ALA A 43 4.75 28.07 -6.73
N LEU A 44 3.85 28.30 -5.79
CA LEU A 44 2.57 27.58 -5.77
C LEU A 44 1.67 28.01 -6.95
N ALA A 45 1.73 29.26 -7.41
CA ALA A 45 0.98 29.73 -8.56
C ALA A 45 1.31 28.94 -9.83
N ILE A 46 2.56 28.49 -10.00
CA ILE A 46 2.98 27.67 -11.15
C ILE A 46 2.16 26.38 -11.26
N PHE A 47 1.79 25.76 -10.15
CA PHE A 47 0.95 24.56 -10.17
C PHE A 47 -0.49 24.85 -10.64
N TYR A 48 -1.04 26.02 -10.30
CA TYR A 48 -2.43 26.35 -10.57
C TYR A 48 -2.64 27.04 -11.94
N HIS A 49 -1.61 27.74 -12.46
CA HIS A 49 -1.69 28.38 -13.77
C HIS A 49 -1.80 27.35 -14.90
N ASP A 50 -2.43 27.74 -15.98
CA ASP A 50 -2.51 27.00 -17.24
C ASP A 50 -3.03 25.54 -17.08
N SER A 51 -3.84 25.31 -16.04
CA SER A 51 -4.38 23.98 -15.71
C SER A 51 -5.28 23.38 -16.80
N ALA A 52 -5.75 24.18 -17.75
CA ALA A 52 -6.50 23.73 -18.91
C ALA A 52 -5.63 23.14 -20.03
N THR A 53 -4.35 23.53 -20.09
CA THR A 53 -3.42 23.21 -21.19
C THR A 53 -2.23 22.38 -20.76
N ILE A 54 -1.83 22.47 -19.48
CA ILE A 54 -0.71 21.73 -18.91
C ILE A 54 -1.26 20.61 -18.01
N ASP A 55 -0.85 19.36 -18.29
CA ASP A 55 -1.27 18.22 -17.49
C ASP A 55 -0.79 18.31 -16.03
N HIS A 56 -1.43 17.50 -15.17
CA HIS A 56 -1.18 17.52 -13.74
C HIS A 56 0.29 17.22 -13.39
N ARG A 57 0.87 16.17 -13.98
CA ARG A 57 2.25 15.75 -13.67
C ARG A 57 3.25 16.86 -14.04
N LYS A 58 3.10 17.41 -15.23
CA LYS A 58 3.96 18.52 -15.67
C LYS A 58 3.86 19.73 -14.75
N ARG A 59 2.67 20.06 -14.24
CA ARG A 59 2.48 21.15 -13.28
C ARG A 59 3.13 20.84 -11.93
N ALA A 60 3.06 19.59 -11.47
CA ALA A 60 3.75 19.14 -10.26
C ALA A 60 5.28 19.23 -10.40
N ASP A 61 5.84 18.84 -11.55
CA ASP A 61 7.28 18.97 -11.83
C ASP A 61 7.72 20.43 -11.85
N LEU A 62 6.95 21.31 -12.47
CA LEU A 62 7.23 22.75 -12.51
C LEU A 62 7.15 23.38 -11.11
N TYR A 63 6.18 22.96 -10.29
CA TYR A 63 6.07 23.38 -8.90
C TYR A 63 7.28 22.91 -8.08
N SER A 64 7.70 21.66 -8.24
CA SER A 64 8.86 21.12 -7.54
C SER A 64 10.15 21.88 -7.91
N ALA A 65 10.34 22.20 -9.20
CA ALA A 65 11.47 23.03 -9.64
C ALA A 65 11.43 24.45 -9.05
N ALA A 66 10.24 25.04 -8.91
CA ALA A 66 10.08 26.34 -8.27
C ALA A 66 10.37 26.27 -6.76
N MET A 67 9.93 25.20 -6.07
CA MET A 67 10.25 24.98 -4.67
C MET A 67 11.74 24.71 -4.43
N GLU A 68 12.44 24.06 -5.38
CA GLU A 68 13.90 23.95 -5.33
C GLU A 68 14.58 25.33 -5.30
N LYS A 69 14.07 26.25 -6.13
CA LYS A 69 14.59 27.65 -6.15
C LYS A 69 14.34 28.33 -4.79
N VAL A 70 13.13 28.25 -4.25
CA VAL A 70 12.80 28.82 -2.92
C VAL A 70 13.73 28.26 -1.86
N TYR A 71 13.95 26.95 -1.83
CA TYR A 71 14.85 26.27 -0.89
C TYR A 71 16.30 26.78 -1.01
N ARG A 72 16.81 26.95 -2.23
CA ARG A 72 18.19 27.40 -2.49
C ARG A 72 18.40 28.87 -2.14
N GLU A 73 17.41 29.73 -2.40
CA GLU A 73 17.48 31.17 -2.14
C GLU A 73 17.23 31.49 -0.65
N ASN A 74 16.61 30.57 0.11
CA ASN A 74 16.32 30.71 1.55
C ASN A 74 16.96 29.60 2.40
N PRO A 75 18.31 29.47 2.43
CA PRO A 75 18.95 28.29 3.05
C PRO A 75 18.78 28.17 4.57
N LYS A 76 18.26 29.21 5.23
CA LYS A 76 17.93 29.21 6.67
C LYS A 76 16.45 28.93 6.94
N ASP A 77 15.62 28.86 5.89
CA ASP A 77 14.20 28.56 6.01
C ASP A 77 13.98 27.04 5.99
N ARG A 78 13.73 26.45 7.15
CA ARG A 78 13.47 25.03 7.28
C ARG A 78 12.20 24.61 6.53
N GLU A 79 11.16 25.45 6.54
CA GLU A 79 9.92 25.17 5.82
C GLU A 79 10.15 25.10 4.30
N ALA A 80 11.03 25.92 3.75
CA ALA A 80 11.39 25.83 2.34
C ALA A 80 11.99 24.46 1.99
N ALA A 81 12.84 23.91 2.86
CA ALA A 81 13.40 22.57 2.70
C ALA A 81 12.32 21.49 2.82
N VAL A 82 11.42 21.60 3.82
CA VAL A 82 10.32 20.65 4.04
C VAL A 82 9.35 20.63 2.85
N PHE A 83 8.90 21.78 2.38
CA PHE A 83 7.99 21.87 1.22
C PHE A 83 8.65 21.46 -0.09
N TYR A 84 9.96 21.73 -0.25
CA TYR A 84 10.68 21.18 -1.40
C TYR A 84 10.74 19.66 -1.35
N ALA A 85 11.09 19.07 -0.23
CA ALA A 85 11.10 17.63 -0.08
C ALA A 85 9.72 17.01 -0.35
N LEU A 86 8.63 17.61 0.18
CA LEU A 86 7.27 17.18 -0.13
C LEU A 86 6.96 17.27 -1.64
N SER A 87 7.36 18.35 -2.30
CA SER A 87 7.14 18.52 -3.74
C SER A 87 7.87 17.48 -4.60
N LEU A 88 9.03 17.00 -4.14
CA LEU A 88 9.76 15.90 -4.77
C LEU A 88 8.95 14.60 -4.74
N LEU A 89 8.26 14.30 -3.62
CA LEU A 89 7.43 13.11 -3.49
C LEU A 89 6.21 13.15 -4.41
N GLY A 90 5.66 14.34 -4.67
CA GLY A 90 4.53 14.55 -5.57
C GLY A 90 4.88 14.71 -7.04
N SER A 91 6.16 14.62 -7.43
CA SER A 91 6.67 14.88 -8.78
C SER A 91 7.52 13.72 -9.32
N GLY A 92 7.93 13.82 -10.58
CA GLY A 92 8.72 12.79 -11.24
C GLY A 92 7.89 11.67 -11.86
N PRO A 93 8.52 10.62 -12.37
CA PRO A 93 7.85 9.46 -12.95
C PRO A 93 6.97 8.73 -11.92
N GLU A 94 5.81 8.21 -12.35
CA GLU A 94 4.93 7.41 -11.46
C GLU A 94 5.60 6.09 -11.05
N GLU A 95 6.38 5.49 -11.94
CA GLU A 95 7.15 4.28 -11.68
C GLU A 95 8.64 4.61 -11.87
N ASP A 96 9.33 4.96 -10.79
CA ASP A 96 10.78 5.22 -10.79
C ASP A 96 11.53 4.14 -10.03
N PRO A 97 12.15 3.16 -10.72
CA PRO A 97 12.92 2.10 -10.04
C PRO A 97 14.16 2.63 -9.32
N THR A 98 14.61 3.85 -9.61
CA THR A 98 15.75 4.48 -8.94
C THR A 98 15.36 5.17 -7.63
N GLN A 99 14.08 5.45 -7.43
CA GLN A 99 13.55 6.23 -6.30
C GLN A 99 14.29 7.57 -6.12
N ALA A 100 14.70 8.22 -7.23
CA ALA A 100 15.59 9.36 -7.19
C ALA A 100 15.02 10.53 -6.36
N ASN A 101 13.75 10.90 -6.59
CA ASN A 101 13.10 11.97 -5.84
C ASN A 101 12.91 11.60 -4.36
N HIS A 102 12.54 10.36 -4.05
CA HIS A 102 12.39 9.86 -2.68
C HIS A 102 13.73 9.91 -1.94
N ARG A 103 14.81 9.43 -2.55
CA ARG A 103 16.17 9.51 -1.97
C ARG A 103 16.61 10.94 -1.71
N LYS A 104 16.33 11.84 -2.64
CA LYS A 104 16.65 13.28 -2.48
C LYS A 104 15.84 13.90 -1.33
N ALA A 105 14.53 13.60 -1.25
CA ALA A 105 13.68 14.05 -0.16
C ALA A 105 14.15 13.53 1.20
N VAL A 106 14.46 12.21 1.32
CA VAL A 106 14.99 11.61 2.56
C VAL A 106 16.30 12.26 2.99
N ALA A 107 17.22 12.53 2.06
CA ALA A 107 18.49 13.18 2.38
C ALA A 107 18.31 14.60 2.97
N ILE A 108 17.33 15.36 2.45
CA ILE A 108 17.00 16.68 2.98
C ILE A 108 16.33 16.55 4.35
N LEU A 109 15.32 15.70 4.46
CA LEU A 109 14.48 15.57 5.65
C LEU A 109 15.24 14.98 6.84
N ASN A 110 16.08 13.95 6.64
CA ASN A 110 16.87 13.36 7.71
C ASN A 110 17.82 14.35 8.34
N LYS A 111 18.46 15.22 7.54
CA LYS A 111 19.31 16.30 8.05
C LYS A 111 18.52 17.31 8.90
N LEU A 112 17.26 17.57 8.57
CA LEU A 112 16.39 18.42 9.37
C LEU A 112 15.88 17.69 10.63
N PHE A 113 15.61 16.40 10.53
CA PHE A 113 15.14 15.57 11.65
C PHE A 113 16.19 15.48 12.77
N GLU A 114 17.47 15.40 12.43
CA GLU A 114 18.57 15.47 13.42
C GLU A 114 18.56 16.78 14.19
N GLN A 115 18.14 17.90 13.59
CA GLN A 115 18.10 19.24 14.20
C GLN A 115 16.81 19.50 14.96
N ASP A 116 15.68 18.97 14.48
CA ASP A 116 14.35 19.19 15.03
C ASP A 116 13.49 17.91 14.92
N PRO A 117 13.74 16.92 15.76
CA PRO A 117 13.00 15.66 15.75
C PRO A 117 11.55 15.79 16.24
N GLY A 118 11.16 16.97 16.72
CA GLY A 118 9.80 17.29 17.17
C GLY A 118 8.92 17.90 16.08
N HIS A 119 9.46 18.20 14.89
CA HIS A 119 8.69 18.83 13.83
C HIS A 119 7.78 17.81 13.12
N PRO A 120 6.43 17.96 13.15
CA PRO A 120 5.50 16.96 12.65
C PRO A 120 5.67 16.71 11.15
N GLY A 121 5.81 17.74 10.33
CA GLY A 121 5.95 17.60 8.87
C GLY A 121 7.23 16.87 8.46
N ILE A 122 8.34 17.06 9.18
CA ILE A 122 9.61 16.37 8.88
C ILE A 122 9.43 14.86 9.08
N ALA A 123 8.97 14.44 10.25
CA ALA A 123 8.76 13.02 10.57
C ALA A 123 7.74 12.38 9.62
N HIS A 124 6.62 13.06 9.34
CA HIS A 124 5.59 12.61 8.43
C HIS A 124 6.10 12.37 7.01
N TYR A 125 6.83 13.34 6.45
CA TYR A 125 7.31 13.23 5.08
C TYR A 125 8.50 12.28 4.94
N ILE A 126 9.26 12.00 6.00
CA ILE A 126 10.24 10.90 6.00
C ILE A 126 9.50 9.55 5.83
N ILE A 127 8.39 9.35 6.55
CA ILE A 127 7.59 8.12 6.43
C ILE A 127 7.14 7.95 4.98
N HIS A 128 6.48 8.95 4.39
CA HIS A 128 6.06 8.88 2.98
C HIS A 128 7.22 8.67 2.00
N ALA A 129 8.36 9.33 2.23
CA ALA A 129 9.53 9.17 1.38
C ALA A 129 10.15 7.76 1.46
N CYS A 130 10.00 7.10 2.60
CA CYS A 130 10.54 5.78 2.88
C CYS A 130 9.53 4.64 2.71
N ASP A 131 8.28 4.93 2.32
CA ASP A 131 7.23 3.94 2.18
C ASP A 131 7.38 3.09 0.91
N ASN A 132 8.49 2.38 0.86
CA ASN A 132 8.80 1.38 -0.15
C ASN A 132 9.81 0.37 0.41
N PRO A 133 9.88 -0.87 -0.12
CA PRO A 133 10.75 -1.92 0.41
C PRO A 133 12.23 -1.55 0.46
N GLN A 134 12.70 -0.73 -0.48
CA GLN A 134 14.13 -0.38 -0.60
C GLN A 134 14.59 0.64 0.44
N MET A 135 13.67 1.44 1.00
CA MET A 135 14.00 2.58 1.84
C MET A 135 13.36 2.54 3.23
N ALA A 136 12.43 1.61 3.49
CA ALA A 136 11.66 1.55 4.74
C ALA A 136 12.53 1.61 6.00
N SER A 137 13.68 0.94 6.00
CA SER A 137 14.62 0.97 7.13
C SER A 137 15.15 2.37 7.48
N LEU A 138 15.23 3.26 6.48
CA LEU A 138 15.67 4.66 6.68
C LEU A 138 14.60 5.50 7.38
N GLY A 139 13.33 5.10 7.29
CA GLY A 139 12.19 5.78 7.91
C GLY A 139 11.90 5.35 9.36
N LEU A 140 12.51 4.26 9.85
CA LEU A 140 12.14 3.63 11.13
C LEU A 140 12.28 4.58 12.33
N ALA A 141 13.32 5.39 12.40
CA ALA A 141 13.52 6.34 13.49
C ALA A 141 12.42 7.42 13.53
N ALA A 142 12.05 7.96 12.37
CA ALA A 142 10.97 8.93 12.25
C ALA A 142 9.60 8.29 12.56
N ALA A 143 9.35 7.07 12.09
CA ALA A 143 8.13 6.32 12.38
C ALA A 143 7.94 6.12 13.89
N ARG A 144 8.95 5.60 14.59
CA ARG A 144 8.91 5.40 16.05
C ARG A 144 8.70 6.70 16.85
N LYS A 145 9.07 7.84 16.29
CA LYS A 145 8.92 9.14 16.96
C LYS A 145 7.57 9.82 16.66
N TYR A 146 7.00 9.62 15.46
CA TYR A 146 5.93 10.46 14.94
C TYR A 146 4.64 10.42 15.77
N ALA A 147 4.18 9.25 16.21
CA ALA A 147 2.99 9.13 17.04
C ALA A 147 3.04 10.00 18.32
N SER A 148 4.23 10.15 18.91
CA SER A 148 4.43 10.98 20.11
C SER A 148 4.44 12.48 19.84
N ILE A 149 4.61 12.91 18.58
CA ILE A 149 4.61 14.33 18.19
C ILE A 149 3.18 14.86 18.07
N ALA A 150 2.26 14.07 17.54
CA ALA A 150 0.86 14.46 17.32
C ALA A 150 -0.12 13.37 17.82
N PRO A 151 -0.15 13.03 19.12
CA PRO A 151 -0.88 11.87 19.64
C PRO A 151 -2.41 11.99 19.57
N SER A 152 -2.94 13.18 19.31
CA SER A 152 -4.38 13.44 19.16
C SER A 152 -4.85 13.39 17.69
N SER A 153 -3.96 13.09 16.75
CA SER A 153 -4.29 12.94 15.33
C SER A 153 -4.29 11.47 14.97
N ALA A 154 -5.45 10.93 14.57
CA ALA A 154 -5.57 9.54 14.15
C ALA A 154 -4.58 9.22 13.01
N HIS A 155 -4.45 10.12 12.03
CA HIS A 155 -3.50 9.99 10.95
C HIS A 155 -2.04 9.92 11.44
N ALA A 156 -1.64 10.79 12.36
CA ALA A 156 -0.26 10.80 12.87
C ALA A 156 0.09 9.55 13.69
N VAL A 157 -0.89 8.98 14.38
CA VAL A 157 -0.71 7.73 15.15
C VAL A 157 -0.68 6.52 14.23
N HIS A 158 -1.44 6.54 13.13
CA HIS A 158 -1.46 5.50 12.10
C HIS A 158 -0.17 5.47 11.25
N MET A 159 0.35 6.62 10.83
CA MET A 159 1.42 6.73 9.84
C MET A 159 2.67 5.87 10.09
N PRO A 160 3.13 5.61 11.34
CA PRO A 160 4.23 4.69 11.60
C PRO A 160 4.02 3.28 11.05
N SER A 161 2.76 2.82 10.95
CA SER A 161 2.41 1.48 10.47
C SER A 161 2.82 1.23 9.01
N HIS A 162 2.88 2.25 8.16
CA HIS A 162 3.42 2.13 6.81
C HIS A 162 4.84 1.56 6.82
N ILE A 163 5.71 2.09 7.67
CA ILE A 163 7.08 1.61 7.81
C ILE A 163 7.12 0.25 8.52
N PHE A 164 6.27 0.04 9.53
CA PHE A 164 6.22 -1.23 10.26
C PHE A 164 5.75 -2.37 9.37
N ALA A 165 4.74 -2.17 8.54
CA ALA A 165 4.27 -3.15 7.56
C ALA A 165 5.38 -3.51 6.56
N ARG A 166 6.06 -2.51 5.96
CA ARG A 166 7.20 -2.73 5.05
C ARG A 166 8.34 -3.52 5.67
N LEU A 167 8.55 -3.38 6.96
CA LEU A 167 9.61 -4.07 7.71
C LEU A 167 9.14 -5.37 8.38
N GLY A 168 7.87 -5.75 8.23
CA GLY A 168 7.28 -6.92 8.88
C GLY A 168 7.31 -6.84 10.41
N LEU A 169 7.23 -5.63 10.97
CA LEU A 169 7.18 -5.35 12.41
C LEU A 169 5.71 -5.36 12.87
N TRP A 170 5.06 -6.53 12.74
CA TRP A 170 3.61 -6.68 12.87
C TRP A 170 3.05 -6.25 14.22
N GLN A 171 3.78 -6.44 15.30
CA GLN A 171 3.32 -6.00 16.63
C GLN A 171 3.34 -4.47 16.79
N ASP A 172 4.37 -3.80 16.25
CA ASP A 172 4.45 -2.33 16.18
C ASP A 172 3.32 -1.78 15.28
N ASP A 173 3.01 -2.47 14.17
CA ASP A 173 1.92 -2.13 13.24
C ASP A 173 0.55 -2.23 13.93
N ILE A 174 0.26 -3.36 14.57
CA ILE A 174 -0.98 -3.59 15.32
C ILE A 174 -1.16 -2.50 16.39
N GLN A 175 -0.14 -2.25 17.21
CA GLN A 175 -0.21 -1.24 18.27
C GLN A 175 -0.47 0.17 17.72
N SER A 176 0.16 0.53 16.61
CA SER A 176 -0.02 1.83 15.94
C SER A 176 -1.47 2.00 15.48
N ASN A 177 -2.04 0.98 14.85
CA ASN A 177 -3.39 1.06 14.29
C ASN A 177 -4.49 0.90 15.35
N GLU A 178 -4.33 0.04 16.36
CA GLU A 178 -5.25 -0.01 17.51
C GLU A 178 -5.33 1.36 18.21
N ALA A 179 -4.17 2.02 18.39
CA ALA A 179 -4.12 3.37 18.97
C ALA A 179 -4.77 4.42 18.04
N ALA A 180 -4.57 4.31 16.73
CA ALA A 180 -5.17 5.21 15.74
C ALA A 180 -6.70 5.09 15.70
N LEU A 181 -7.25 3.87 15.79
CA LEU A 181 -8.69 3.63 15.91
C LEU A 181 -9.27 4.29 17.16
N HIS A 182 -8.61 4.13 18.30
CA HIS A 182 -9.04 4.77 19.55
C HIS A 182 -9.07 6.31 19.42
N VAL A 183 -8.07 6.90 18.77
CA VAL A 183 -8.05 8.35 18.51
C VAL A 183 -9.15 8.73 17.53
N ALA A 184 -9.38 7.96 16.46
CA ALA A 184 -10.44 8.22 15.48
C ALA A 184 -11.84 8.17 16.11
N ASP A 185 -12.12 7.20 16.98
CA ASP A 185 -13.39 7.10 17.70
C ASP A 185 -13.63 8.30 18.62
N ASN A 186 -12.59 8.77 19.31
CA ASN A 186 -12.66 9.98 20.14
C ASN A 186 -12.92 11.24 19.27
N MET A 187 -12.28 11.36 18.13
CA MET A 187 -12.50 12.47 17.17
C MET A 187 -13.92 12.40 16.58
N GLY A 188 -14.41 11.21 16.24
CA GLY A 188 -15.79 10.99 15.75
C GLY A 188 -16.84 11.42 16.76
N SER A 189 -16.62 11.19 18.06
CA SER A 189 -17.48 11.66 19.14
C SER A 189 -17.58 13.19 19.22
N MET A 190 -16.58 13.90 18.67
CA MET A 190 -16.57 15.37 18.54
C MET A 190 -17.11 15.85 17.20
N HIS A 191 -17.78 14.98 16.42
CA HIS A 191 -18.32 15.27 15.07
C HIS A 191 -17.27 15.70 14.04
N LEU A 192 -16.03 15.24 14.17
CA LEU A 192 -14.99 15.46 13.18
C LEU A 192 -15.06 14.39 12.09
N HIS A 193 -14.75 14.77 10.86
CA HIS A 193 -14.67 13.85 9.72
C HIS A 193 -13.42 12.99 9.84
N VAL A 194 -13.59 11.69 10.11
CA VAL A 194 -12.47 10.77 10.41
C VAL A 194 -12.67 9.38 9.82
N MET A 195 -13.75 9.17 9.07
CA MET A 195 -14.14 7.83 8.64
C MET A 195 -13.07 7.19 7.76
N HIS A 196 -12.45 7.97 6.85
CA HIS A 196 -11.36 7.47 6.03
C HIS A 196 -10.12 7.05 6.86
N HIS A 197 -9.79 7.77 7.95
CA HIS A 197 -8.70 7.36 8.85
C HIS A 197 -9.03 6.06 9.59
N LYS A 198 -10.29 5.92 10.04
CA LYS A 198 -10.75 4.68 10.66
C LYS A 198 -10.61 3.51 9.69
N MET A 199 -11.17 3.63 8.49
CA MET A 199 -11.10 2.58 7.47
C MET A 199 -9.65 2.21 7.14
N HIS A 200 -8.76 3.18 6.98
CA HIS A 200 -7.36 2.93 6.65
C HIS A 200 -6.61 2.19 7.77
N SER A 201 -6.90 2.53 9.04
CA SER A 201 -6.34 1.78 10.17
C SER A 201 -6.87 0.35 10.27
N LEU A 202 -8.16 0.12 9.96
CA LEU A 202 -8.74 -1.23 9.87
C LEU A 202 -8.05 -2.07 8.80
N ASP A 203 -7.70 -1.47 7.64
CA ASP A 203 -7.01 -2.13 6.54
C ASP A 203 -5.66 -2.73 6.96
N PHE A 204 -4.85 -1.92 7.63
CA PHE A 204 -3.57 -2.37 8.16
C PHE A 204 -3.72 -3.40 9.28
N LEU A 205 -4.71 -3.24 10.16
CA LEU A 205 -4.98 -4.20 11.24
C LEU A 205 -5.37 -5.56 10.70
N GLU A 206 -6.33 -5.63 9.77
CA GLU A 206 -6.71 -6.90 9.17
C GLU A 206 -5.48 -7.61 8.59
N TYR A 207 -4.67 -6.87 7.81
CA TYR A 207 -3.46 -7.43 7.22
C TYR A 207 -2.44 -7.90 8.26
N ALA A 208 -2.11 -7.08 9.25
CA ALA A 208 -1.16 -7.44 10.30
C ALA A 208 -1.64 -8.63 11.16
N TYR A 209 -2.94 -8.70 11.46
CA TYR A 209 -3.51 -9.86 12.15
C TYR A 209 -3.40 -11.13 11.31
N LEU A 210 -3.62 -11.07 10.00
CA LEU A 210 -3.41 -12.22 9.11
C LEU A 210 -1.94 -12.66 9.09
N GLN A 211 -0.99 -11.73 9.11
CA GLN A 211 0.44 -12.05 9.15
C GLN A 211 0.92 -12.63 10.51
N THR A 212 0.18 -12.37 11.58
CA THR A 212 0.45 -12.93 12.91
C THR A 212 -0.42 -14.13 13.26
N GLY A 213 -1.23 -14.63 12.32
CA GLY A 213 -2.12 -15.77 12.54
C GLY A 213 -3.29 -15.47 13.50
N ASN A 214 -3.64 -14.21 13.71
CA ASN A 214 -4.79 -13.81 14.54
C ASN A 214 -6.06 -13.68 13.68
N ASP A 215 -6.46 -14.76 13.02
CA ASP A 215 -7.54 -14.79 12.03
C ASP A 215 -8.89 -14.31 12.57
N GLN A 216 -9.19 -14.60 13.83
CA GLN A 216 -10.42 -14.12 14.47
C GLN A 216 -10.42 -12.59 14.64
N LYS A 217 -9.27 -11.99 14.97
CA LYS A 217 -9.15 -10.54 15.04
C LYS A 217 -9.23 -9.92 13.63
N ALA A 218 -8.54 -10.50 12.64
CA ALA A 218 -8.66 -10.05 11.26
C ALA A 218 -10.12 -10.08 10.77
N LYS A 219 -10.87 -11.13 11.13
CA LYS A 219 -12.31 -11.23 10.84
C LYS A 219 -13.13 -10.14 11.57
N ALA A 220 -12.76 -9.83 12.79
CA ALA A 220 -13.44 -8.77 13.56
C ALA A 220 -13.25 -7.39 12.89
N GLU A 221 -12.07 -7.08 12.35
CA GLU A 221 -11.84 -5.84 11.60
C GLU A 221 -12.67 -5.80 10.31
N TRP A 222 -12.77 -6.94 9.62
CA TRP A 222 -13.67 -7.04 8.46
C TRP A 222 -15.13 -6.83 8.87
N ASP A 223 -15.60 -7.43 9.97
CA ASP A 223 -16.97 -7.25 10.47
C ASP A 223 -17.21 -5.79 10.90
N GLU A 224 -16.24 -5.14 11.54
CA GLU A 224 -16.32 -3.72 11.89
C GLU A 224 -16.49 -2.84 10.62
N LEU A 225 -15.72 -3.10 9.56
CA LEU A 225 -15.87 -2.40 8.29
C LEU A 225 -17.30 -2.55 7.71
N GLN A 226 -17.95 -3.72 7.88
CA GLN A 226 -19.33 -3.93 7.41
C GLN A 226 -20.37 -3.10 8.20
N THR A 227 -20.05 -2.67 9.42
CA THR A 227 -20.95 -1.79 10.21
C THR A 227 -20.96 -0.36 9.71
N ILE A 228 -19.91 0.08 9.01
CA ILE A 228 -19.82 1.42 8.43
C ILE A 228 -20.83 1.53 7.28
N ARG A 229 -21.66 2.57 7.31
CA ARG A 229 -22.61 2.81 6.23
C ARG A 229 -22.01 3.80 5.23
N LYS A 230 -22.11 3.50 3.95
CA LYS A 230 -21.55 4.34 2.88
C LYS A 230 -21.94 5.84 2.98
N PRO A 231 -23.19 6.23 3.34
CA PRO A 231 -23.54 7.63 3.53
C PRO A 231 -22.84 8.33 4.69
N ASP A 232 -22.27 7.57 5.65
CA ASP A 232 -21.53 8.13 6.79
C ASP A 232 -20.05 8.38 6.42
N VAL A 233 -19.61 7.89 5.26
CA VAL A 233 -18.26 8.11 4.72
C VAL A 233 -18.25 9.40 3.91
N GLU A 234 -17.21 10.20 4.08
CA GLU A 234 -16.99 11.43 3.32
C GLU A 234 -17.06 11.16 1.81
N ALA A 235 -17.76 12.02 1.07
CA ALA A 235 -18.12 11.76 -0.33
C ALA A 235 -16.92 11.43 -1.23
N GLU A 236 -15.78 12.07 -0.98
CA GLU A 236 -14.52 11.81 -1.70
C GLU A 236 -13.88 10.44 -1.40
N PHE A 237 -14.28 9.77 -0.31
CA PHE A 237 -13.74 8.47 0.11
C PHE A 237 -14.73 7.30 -0.08
N GLN A 238 -15.89 7.52 -0.67
CA GLN A 238 -16.89 6.45 -0.88
C GLN A 238 -16.40 5.37 -1.85
N ASP A 239 -15.65 5.73 -2.89
CA ASP A 239 -15.03 4.76 -3.79
C ASP A 239 -13.94 3.95 -3.08
N TYR A 240 -13.19 4.58 -2.17
CA TYR A 240 -12.22 3.91 -1.32
C TYR A 240 -12.88 2.91 -0.37
N TYR A 241 -14.02 3.30 0.23
CA TYR A 241 -14.82 2.39 1.06
C TYR A 241 -15.25 1.14 0.30
N ASP A 242 -15.78 1.29 -0.93
CA ASP A 242 -16.17 0.15 -1.76
C ASP A 242 -14.97 -0.76 -2.08
N ALA A 243 -13.82 -0.15 -2.40
CA ALA A 243 -12.58 -0.90 -2.67
C ALA A 243 -12.10 -1.68 -1.43
N MET A 244 -12.20 -1.08 -0.25
CA MET A 244 -11.83 -1.74 1.00
C MET A 244 -12.73 -2.92 1.32
N LYS A 245 -14.04 -2.82 1.11
CA LYS A 245 -14.96 -3.94 1.30
C LYS A 245 -14.60 -5.15 0.44
N ALA A 246 -14.27 -4.92 -0.82
CA ALA A 246 -13.79 -5.96 -1.71
C ALA A 246 -12.41 -6.48 -1.30
N GLY A 247 -11.48 -5.57 -0.94
CA GLY A 247 -10.11 -5.88 -0.52
C GLY A 247 -10.05 -6.76 0.72
N PHE A 248 -10.83 -6.46 1.77
CA PHE A 248 -10.88 -7.27 2.99
C PHE A 248 -11.37 -8.70 2.71
N ALA A 249 -12.47 -8.84 1.98
CA ALA A 249 -13.02 -10.15 1.66
C ALA A 249 -12.03 -11.01 0.86
N THR A 250 -11.40 -10.42 -0.15
CA THR A 250 -10.42 -11.13 -1.00
C THR A 250 -9.15 -11.49 -0.24
N ARG A 251 -8.60 -10.54 0.51
CA ARG A 251 -7.38 -10.76 1.29
C ARG A 251 -7.59 -11.78 2.40
N TYR A 252 -8.67 -11.67 3.17
CA TYR A 252 -8.99 -12.62 4.24
C TYR A 252 -9.03 -14.07 3.73
N THR A 253 -9.68 -14.30 2.60
CA THR A 253 -9.81 -15.64 2.04
C THR A 253 -8.51 -16.14 1.41
N LEU A 254 -7.79 -15.30 0.65
CA LEU A 254 -6.56 -15.68 -0.03
C LEU A 254 -5.39 -15.90 0.96
N GLU A 255 -5.20 -15.02 1.93
CA GLU A 255 -4.14 -15.17 2.94
C GLU A 255 -4.33 -16.41 3.83
N ARG A 256 -5.56 -16.84 4.03
CA ARG A 256 -5.90 -18.07 4.74
C ARG A 256 -5.97 -19.31 3.84
N ARG A 257 -5.66 -19.15 2.54
CA ARG A 257 -5.70 -20.23 1.54
C ARG A 257 -7.07 -20.92 1.44
N GLN A 258 -8.14 -20.19 1.73
CA GLN A 258 -9.52 -20.68 1.67
C GLN A 258 -10.08 -20.52 0.25
N TRP A 259 -9.53 -21.27 -0.70
CA TRP A 259 -9.80 -21.12 -2.13
C TRP A 259 -11.26 -21.27 -2.50
N GLN A 260 -11.99 -22.19 -1.87
CA GLN A 260 -13.43 -22.38 -2.12
C GLN A 260 -14.25 -21.17 -1.62
N GLU A 261 -13.87 -20.59 -0.48
CA GLU A 261 -14.52 -19.40 0.05
C GLU A 261 -14.21 -18.18 -0.85
N ALA A 262 -12.97 -18.09 -1.35
CA ALA A 262 -12.60 -17.03 -2.29
C ALA A 262 -13.45 -17.11 -3.57
N LEU A 263 -13.68 -18.30 -4.13
CA LEU A 263 -14.56 -18.48 -5.30
C LEU A 263 -16.04 -18.18 -5.01
N ALA A 264 -16.47 -18.25 -3.76
CA ALA A 264 -17.85 -17.95 -3.36
C ALA A 264 -18.12 -16.45 -3.16
N LEU A 265 -17.08 -15.61 -3.11
CA LEU A 265 -17.22 -14.16 -2.98
C LEU A 265 -18.08 -13.60 -4.13
N GLN A 266 -18.88 -12.60 -3.81
CA GLN A 266 -19.70 -11.93 -4.82
C GLN A 266 -19.26 -10.48 -4.95
N PRO A 267 -18.97 -9.99 -6.17
CA PRO A 267 -18.67 -8.58 -6.37
C PRO A 267 -19.92 -7.74 -6.04
N ASP A 268 -19.71 -6.60 -5.42
CA ASP A 268 -20.77 -5.62 -5.25
C ASP A 268 -21.13 -5.04 -6.63
N LYS A 269 -22.34 -5.32 -7.11
CA LYS A 269 -22.82 -4.91 -8.45
C LYS A 269 -22.98 -3.40 -8.58
N ASP A 270 -23.16 -2.71 -7.46
CA ASP A 270 -23.30 -1.25 -7.41
C ASP A 270 -21.95 -0.53 -7.30
N ALA A 271 -20.88 -1.29 -7.01
CA ALA A 271 -19.53 -0.76 -7.00
C ALA A 271 -19.00 -0.55 -8.43
N ARG A 272 -18.03 0.34 -8.55
CA ARG A 272 -17.39 0.64 -9.84
C ARG A 272 -16.67 -0.60 -10.42
N PRO A 273 -16.54 -0.69 -11.75
CA PRO A 273 -15.89 -1.84 -12.40
C PRO A 273 -14.48 -2.12 -11.88
N PHE A 274 -13.69 -1.09 -11.59
CA PHE A 274 -12.37 -1.20 -10.97
C PHE A 274 -12.41 -1.97 -9.63
N VAL A 275 -13.42 -1.74 -8.80
CA VAL A 275 -13.61 -2.41 -7.51
C VAL A 275 -14.08 -3.86 -7.70
N GLN A 276 -15.04 -4.07 -8.61
CA GLN A 276 -15.55 -5.43 -8.91
C GLN A 276 -14.42 -6.35 -9.41
N ALA A 277 -13.45 -5.80 -10.15
CA ALA A 277 -12.30 -6.54 -10.65
C ALA A 277 -11.48 -7.22 -9.54
N LEU A 278 -11.41 -6.66 -8.33
CA LEU A 278 -10.70 -7.27 -7.20
C LEU A 278 -11.27 -8.66 -6.84
N THR A 279 -12.60 -8.81 -6.87
CA THR A 279 -13.24 -10.10 -6.63
C THR A 279 -12.93 -11.10 -7.74
N TYR A 280 -12.97 -10.68 -9.00
CA TYR A 280 -12.65 -11.57 -10.12
C TYR A 280 -11.18 -11.95 -10.17
N TRP A 281 -10.26 -11.06 -9.77
CA TRP A 281 -8.86 -11.39 -9.55
C TRP A 281 -8.70 -12.49 -8.48
N ALA A 282 -9.38 -12.35 -7.34
CA ALA A 282 -9.32 -13.36 -6.29
C ALA A 282 -9.90 -14.71 -6.75
N HIS A 283 -10.96 -14.69 -7.57
CA HIS A 283 -11.49 -15.91 -8.20
C HIS A 283 -10.45 -16.58 -9.11
N ALA A 284 -9.72 -15.80 -9.94
CA ALA A 284 -8.70 -16.37 -10.82
C ALA A 284 -7.56 -17.01 -10.02
N VAL A 285 -7.08 -16.35 -8.97
CA VAL A 285 -6.06 -16.88 -8.06
C VAL A 285 -6.55 -18.19 -7.42
N ALA A 286 -7.74 -18.19 -6.83
CA ALA A 286 -8.30 -19.36 -6.15
C ALA A 286 -8.54 -20.53 -7.11
N ALA A 287 -9.11 -20.27 -8.29
CA ALA A 287 -9.32 -21.28 -9.32
C ALA A 287 -7.99 -21.87 -9.82
N GLY A 288 -6.95 -21.06 -9.91
CA GLY A 288 -5.59 -21.48 -10.24
C GLY A 288 -5.06 -22.51 -9.23
N HIS A 289 -5.14 -22.22 -7.94
CA HIS A 289 -4.75 -23.13 -6.86
C HIS A 289 -5.56 -24.43 -6.85
N LEU A 290 -6.84 -24.35 -7.19
CA LEU A 290 -7.72 -25.53 -7.31
C LEU A 290 -7.56 -26.30 -8.62
N ARG A 291 -6.75 -25.79 -9.57
CA ARG A 291 -6.60 -26.34 -10.93
C ARG A 291 -7.94 -26.44 -11.68
N ASP A 292 -8.88 -25.56 -11.38
CA ASP A 292 -10.17 -25.44 -12.08
C ASP A 292 -10.04 -24.48 -13.25
N ALA A 293 -9.69 -25.03 -14.43
CA ALA A 293 -9.50 -24.24 -15.64
C ALA A 293 -10.79 -23.53 -16.12
N ALA A 294 -11.97 -24.10 -15.83
CA ALA A 294 -13.24 -23.49 -16.25
C ALA A 294 -13.57 -22.28 -15.37
N ALA A 295 -13.42 -22.40 -14.05
CA ALA A 295 -13.60 -21.28 -13.13
C ALA A 295 -12.55 -20.19 -13.38
N ALA A 296 -11.28 -20.55 -13.60
CA ALA A 296 -10.22 -19.59 -13.92
C ALA A 296 -10.50 -18.82 -15.22
N GLN A 297 -10.98 -19.49 -16.27
CA GLN A 297 -11.36 -18.82 -17.52
C GLN A 297 -12.51 -17.84 -17.30
N THR A 298 -13.56 -18.28 -16.59
CA THR A 298 -14.69 -17.41 -16.25
C THR A 298 -14.24 -16.16 -15.48
N ALA A 299 -13.36 -16.32 -14.50
CA ALA A 299 -12.83 -15.23 -13.70
C ALA A 299 -12.01 -14.25 -14.54
N ALA A 300 -11.12 -14.75 -15.42
CA ALA A 300 -10.32 -13.93 -16.30
C ALA A 300 -11.19 -13.13 -17.28
N ASP A 301 -12.20 -13.77 -17.91
CA ASP A 301 -13.14 -13.11 -18.83
C ASP A 301 -13.93 -11.99 -18.14
N GLN A 302 -14.34 -12.22 -16.88
CA GLN A 302 -15.03 -11.20 -16.08
C GLN A 302 -14.08 -10.05 -15.69
N PHE A 303 -12.84 -10.37 -15.35
CA PHE A 303 -11.82 -9.33 -15.07
C PHE A 303 -11.60 -8.45 -16.31
N ASP A 304 -11.43 -9.05 -17.49
CA ASP A 304 -11.26 -8.33 -18.74
C ASP A 304 -12.47 -7.43 -19.06
N ALA A 305 -13.69 -7.92 -18.79
CA ALA A 305 -14.90 -7.11 -18.94
C ALA A 305 -14.88 -5.88 -18.02
N MET A 306 -14.34 -6.00 -16.79
CA MET A 306 -14.20 -4.88 -15.85
C MET A 306 -13.12 -3.89 -16.31
N VAL A 307 -12.01 -4.36 -16.89
CA VAL A 307 -11.01 -3.48 -17.50
C VAL A 307 -11.63 -2.64 -18.62
N GLU A 308 -12.36 -3.26 -19.53
CA GLU A 308 -13.02 -2.55 -20.64
C GLU A 308 -14.12 -1.60 -20.16
N ALA A 309 -14.87 -1.95 -19.10
CA ALA A 309 -15.85 -1.06 -18.49
C ALA A 309 -15.16 0.14 -17.81
N THR A 310 -14.03 -0.07 -17.12
CA THR A 310 -13.24 1.01 -16.50
C THR A 310 -12.69 1.97 -17.55
N LYS A 311 -12.17 1.49 -18.68
CA LYS A 311 -11.69 2.34 -19.79
C LYS A 311 -12.78 3.25 -20.37
N LYS A 312 -14.04 2.83 -20.30
CA LYS A 312 -15.21 3.59 -20.79
C LYS A 312 -15.82 4.52 -19.73
N SER A 313 -15.36 4.44 -18.48
CA SER A 313 -15.87 5.26 -17.38
C SER A 313 -15.27 6.67 -17.38
N ASP A 314 -15.81 7.54 -16.54
CA ASP A 314 -15.29 8.89 -16.25
C ASP A 314 -13.90 8.85 -15.57
N LYS A 315 -13.55 7.71 -14.96
CA LYS A 315 -12.24 7.43 -14.34
C LYS A 315 -11.39 6.44 -15.15
N SER A 316 -11.46 6.54 -16.47
CA SER A 316 -10.71 5.66 -17.41
C SER A 316 -9.21 5.53 -17.12
N HIS A 317 -8.62 6.52 -16.46
CA HIS A 317 -7.21 6.49 -16.05
C HIS A 317 -6.90 5.40 -15.00
N GLU A 318 -7.90 4.87 -14.31
CA GLU A 318 -7.71 3.78 -13.34
C GLU A 318 -7.42 2.44 -14.00
N ALA A 319 -7.81 2.26 -15.26
CA ALA A 319 -7.54 1.00 -15.98
C ALA A 319 -6.06 0.60 -16.01
N LYS A 320 -5.14 1.59 -15.96
CA LYS A 320 -3.70 1.30 -15.90
C LYS A 320 -3.26 0.63 -14.60
N TYR A 321 -3.96 0.90 -13.49
CA TYR A 321 -3.65 0.28 -12.20
C TYR A 321 -4.14 -1.16 -12.08
N MET A 322 -4.98 -1.62 -13.03
CA MET A 322 -5.44 -3.00 -13.08
C MET A 322 -4.45 -3.95 -13.78
N ALA A 323 -3.39 -3.41 -14.39
CA ALA A 323 -2.49 -4.21 -15.26
C ALA A 323 -1.79 -5.36 -14.51
N ASN A 324 -1.30 -5.13 -13.29
CA ASN A 324 -0.64 -6.18 -12.51
C ASN A 324 -1.64 -7.30 -12.15
N ASN A 325 -2.81 -6.96 -11.62
CA ASN A 325 -3.84 -7.94 -11.29
C ASN A 325 -4.36 -8.69 -12.52
N HIS A 326 -4.42 -8.01 -13.68
CA HIS A 326 -4.75 -8.66 -14.95
C HIS A 326 -3.72 -9.76 -15.31
N ASP A 327 -2.43 -9.41 -15.28
CA ASP A 327 -1.38 -10.35 -15.63
C ASP A 327 -1.27 -11.50 -14.62
N GLU A 328 -1.52 -11.24 -13.34
CA GLU A 328 -1.66 -12.25 -12.29
C GLU A 328 -2.84 -13.19 -12.58
N ALA A 329 -4.02 -12.66 -12.91
CA ALA A 329 -5.20 -13.47 -13.26
C ALA A 329 -4.93 -14.35 -14.48
N GLN A 330 -4.28 -13.82 -15.53
CA GLN A 330 -3.89 -14.58 -16.71
C GLN A 330 -2.84 -15.65 -16.37
N ALA A 331 -1.91 -15.38 -15.45
CA ALA A 331 -0.94 -16.36 -15.00
C ALA A 331 -1.62 -17.54 -14.29
N TRP A 332 -2.56 -17.26 -13.37
CA TRP A 332 -3.31 -18.30 -12.67
C TRP A 332 -4.23 -19.09 -13.61
N LEU A 333 -4.83 -18.45 -14.62
CA LEU A 333 -5.55 -19.14 -15.68
C LEU A 333 -4.64 -20.09 -16.47
N ALA A 334 -3.48 -19.62 -16.90
CA ALA A 334 -2.51 -20.46 -17.61
C ALA A 334 -2.08 -21.66 -16.75
N PHE A 335 -1.86 -21.43 -15.45
CA PHE A 335 -1.53 -22.48 -14.50
C PHE A 335 -2.66 -23.51 -14.34
N ALA A 336 -3.90 -23.09 -14.21
CA ALA A 336 -5.06 -23.97 -14.15
C ALA A 336 -5.21 -24.83 -15.43
N GLN A 337 -4.84 -24.26 -16.59
CA GLN A 337 -4.84 -24.95 -17.90
C GLN A 337 -3.63 -25.88 -18.11
N GLY A 338 -2.69 -25.97 -17.17
CA GLY A 338 -1.47 -26.76 -17.31
C GLY A 338 -0.38 -26.12 -18.17
N LYS A 339 -0.53 -24.86 -18.60
CA LYS A 339 0.44 -24.08 -19.35
C LYS A 339 1.49 -23.48 -18.41
N ASN A 340 2.24 -24.35 -17.75
CA ASN A 340 3.06 -24.01 -16.60
C ASN A 340 4.13 -22.94 -16.89
N GLU A 341 4.84 -23.03 -18.03
CA GLU A 341 5.92 -22.07 -18.33
C GLU A 341 5.34 -20.69 -18.73
N ASP A 342 4.20 -20.62 -19.39
CA ASP A 342 3.51 -19.37 -19.68
C ASP A 342 3.07 -18.69 -18.35
N ALA A 343 2.51 -19.47 -17.43
CA ALA A 343 2.11 -19.00 -16.10
C ALA A 343 3.28 -18.40 -15.33
N LEU A 344 4.41 -19.12 -15.27
CA LEU A 344 5.63 -18.64 -14.59
C LEU A 344 6.19 -17.38 -15.27
N HIS A 345 6.14 -17.30 -16.59
CA HIS A 345 6.63 -16.13 -17.33
C HIS A 345 5.83 -14.87 -16.96
N LEU A 346 4.50 -14.96 -17.01
CA LEU A 346 3.60 -13.86 -16.68
C LEU A 346 3.79 -13.40 -15.23
N LEU A 347 3.73 -14.34 -14.28
CA LEU A 347 3.79 -13.99 -12.86
C LEU A 347 5.18 -13.46 -12.45
N ARG A 348 6.25 -13.97 -13.07
CA ARG A 348 7.61 -13.46 -12.88
C ARG A 348 7.75 -12.01 -13.36
N ALA A 349 7.13 -11.66 -14.49
CA ALA A 349 7.17 -10.29 -15.00
C ALA A 349 6.52 -9.30 -14.02
N VAL A 350 5.37 -9.66 -13.44
CA VAL A 350 4.72 -8.85 -12.39
C VAL A 350 5.61 -8.77 -11.15
N ALA A 351 6.14 -9.90 -10.67
CA ALA A 351 7.01 -9.95 -9.50
C ALA A 351 8.26 -9.08 -9.67
N ASP A 352 8.94 -9.18 -10.82
CA ASP A 352 10.13 -8.37 -11.12
C ASP A 352 9.82 -6.87 -11.24
N LYS A 353 8.61 -6.52 -11.65
CA LYS A 353 8.11 -5.14 -11.65
C LYS A 353 7.87 -4.65 -10.23
N GLN A 354 7.12 -5.40 -9.41
CA GLN A 354 6.84 -5.04 -8.01
C GLN A 354 8.13 -4.87 -7.20
N ASP A 355 9.13 -5.73 -7.38
CA ASP A 355 10.43 -5.61 -6.70
C ASP A 355 11.17 -4.30 -7.03
N LYS A 356 10.96 -3.75 -8.23
CA LYS A 356 11.64 -2.53 -8.69
C LYS A 356 10.91 -1.25 -8.30
N VAL A 357 9.58 -1.25 -8.42
CA VAL A 357 8.80 -0.01 -8.26
C VAL A 357 7.94 0.00 -6.99
N GLY A 358 7.83 -1.15 -6.32
CA GLY A 358 6.98 -1.35 -5.14
C GLY A 358 5.58 -1.83 -5.50
N LYS A 359 4.82 -2.12 -4.45
CA LYS A 359 3.39 -2.47 -4.43
C LYS A 359 2.74 -1.82 -3.20
N GLY A 360 1.42 -1.88 -3.07
CA GLY A 360 0.72 -1.49 -1.84
C GLY A 360 1.18 -2.32 -0.63
N GLU A 361 1.12 -1.73 0.56
CA GLU A 361 1.64 -2.34 1.80
C GLU A 361 0.88 -3.61 2.16
N THR A 362 -0.42 -3.60 1.94
CA THR A 362 -1.34 -4.68 2.29
C THR A 362 -1.64 -5.63 1.12
N GLU A 363 -0.97 -5.48 -0.01
CA GLU A 363 -1.11 -6.35 -1.19
C GLU A 363 -0.30 -7.64 -1.04
N THR A 364 -0.84 -8.76 -1.53
CA THR A 364 -0.10 -10.03 -1.61
C THR A 364 1.01 -9.92 -2.66
N PRO A 365 2.27 -10.23 -2.33
CA PRO A 365 3.38 -10.10 -3.29
C PRO A 365 3.27 -11.10 -4.45
N ALA A 366 3.37 -10.65 -5.69
CA ALA A 366 3.41 -11.54 -6.86
C ALA A 366 4.60 -12.51 -6.79
N ARG A 367 5.71 -12.12 -6.15
CA ARG A 367 6.87 -13.00 -5.92
C ARG A 367 6.54 -14.17 -4.99
N GLU A 368 5.72 -13.96 -3.97
CA GLU A 368 5.22 -15.02 -3.10
C GLU A 368 4.28 -15.97 -3.87
N MET A 369 3.37 -15.42 -4.69
CA MET A 369 2.50 -16.21 -5.56
C MET A 369 3.31 -17.06 -6.57
N LEU A 370 4.40 -16.51 -7.13
CA LEU A 370 5.31 -17.24 -8.02
C LEU A 370 5.98 -18.41 -7.29
N ALA A 371 6.41 -18.18 -6.06
CA ALA A 371 7.01 -19.22 -5.23
C ALA A 371 5.99 -20.32 -4.86
N ASP A 372 4.75 -19.95 -4.52
CA ASP A 372 3.65 -20.90 -4.28
C ASP A 372 3.41 -21.76 -5.54
N MET A 373 3.30 -21.15 -6.71
CA MET A 373 3.09 -21.85 -7.98
C MET A 373 4.23 -22.84 -8.28
N LEU A 374 5.49 -22.44 -8.07
CA LEU A 374 6.64 -23.32 -8.24
C LEU A 374 6.62 -24.50 -7.25
N LEU A 375 6.21 -24.26 -6.01
CA LEU A 375 6.10 -25.32 -5.00
C LEU A 375 5.02 -26.33 -5.37
N GLU A 376 3.89 -25.88 -5.89
CA GLU A 376 2.81 -26.73 -6.40
C GLU A 376 3.20 -27.53 -7.66
N MET A 377 4.13 -27.01 -8.45
CA MET A 377 4.75 -27.75 -9.57
C MET A 377 5.82 -28.76 -9.13
N ASN A 378 6.01 -28.96 -7.82
CA ASN A 378 7.08 -29.78 -7.25
C ASN A 378 8.49 -29.32 -7.68
N ARG A 379 8.69 -28.00 -7.73
CA ARG A 379 9.98 -27.33 -8.01
C ARG A 379 10.50 -26.60 -6.76
N PRO A 380 10.78 -27.33 -5.65
CA PRO A 380 11.05 -26.70 -4.36
C PRO A 380 12.35 -25.90 -4.32
N GLN A 381 13.38 -26.24 -5.13
CA GLN A 381 14.60 -25.47 -5.22
C GLN A 381 14.35 -24.08 -5.77
N ASP A 382 13.58 -23.98 -6.85
CA ASP A 382 13.22 -22.72 -7.49
C ASP A 382 12.28 -21.90 -6.58
N ALA A 383 11.30 -22.58 -5.98
CA ALA A 383 10.38 -21.96 -5.03
C ALA A 383 11.11 -21.32 -3.84
N LEU A 384 12.12 -22.02 -3.27
CA LEU A 384 12.89 -21.48 -2.16
C LEU A 384 13.61 -20.18 -2.52
N VAL A 385 14.17 -20.11 -3.72
CA VAL A 385 14.83 -18.89 -4.23
C VAL A 385 13.84 -17.73 -4.30
N GLU A 386 12.64 -17.96 -4.85
CA GLU A 386 11.62 -16.91 -4.99
C GLU A 386 11.07 -16.48 -3.62
N TYR A 387 10.83 -17.41 -2.68
CA TYR A 387 10.46 -17.04 -1.31
C TYR A 387 11.56 -16.24 -0.60
N GLU A 388 12.83 -16.60 -0.76
CA GLU A 388 13.94 -15.85 -0.16
C GLU A 388 14.06 -14.43 -0.75
N ILE A 389 13.67 -14.22 -2.01
CA ILE A 389 13.59 -12.88 -2.61
C ILE A 389 12.37 -12.14 -2.03
N ALA A 390 11.20 -12.76 -2.01
CA ALA A 390 9.99 -12.16 -1.44
C ALA A 390 10.18 -11.71 0.01
N LEU A 391 10.82 -12.53 0.85
CA LEU A 391 11.08 -12.21 2.26
C LEU A 391 12.12 -11.08 2.48
N LYS A 392 12.80 -10.60 1.43
CA LYS A 392 13.63 -9.38 1.51
C LYS A 392 12.84 -8.11 1.30
N THR A 393 11.83 -8.15 0.44
CA THR A 393 10.95 -7.00 0.14
C THR A 393 9.75 -6.92 1.07
N ASP A 394 9.24 -8.09 1.49
CA ASP A 394 8.06 -8.28 2.32
C ASP A 394 8.38 -9.24 3.50
N PRO A 395 9.19 -8.79 4.45
CA PRO A 395 9.69 -9.65 5.52
C PRO A 395 8.59 -10.11 6.46
N ASN A 396 8.82 -11.26 7.07
CA ASN A 396 7.97 -11.80 8.14
C ASN A 396 6.51 -12.12 7.75
N ARG A 397 6.18 -12.19 6.46
CA ARG A 397 4.85 -12.63 6.04
C ARG A 397 4.61 -14.10 6.44
N PHE A 398 3.38 -14.40 6.88
CA PHE A 398 2.98 -15.74 7.31
C PHE A 398 3.21 -16.79 6.20
N ASN A 399 2.60 -16.55 5.02
CA ASN A 399 2.68 -17.48 3.90
C ASN A 399 4.09 -17.56 3.31
N GLY A 400 4.82 -16.44 3.23
CA GLY A 400 6.20 -16.41 2.78
C GLY A 400 7.13 -17.24 3.67
N LEU A 401 7.02 -17.09 5.00
CA LEU A 401 7.81 -17.90 5.96
C LEU A 401 7.46 -19.37 5.91
N TYR A 402 6.17 -19.71 5.86
CA TYR A 402 5.74 -21.11 5.78
C TYR A 402 6.18 -21.75 4.47
N GLY A 403 5.98 -21.07 3.33
CA GLY A 403 6.37 -21.54 2.02
C GLY A 403 7.88 -21.76 1.90
N ALA A 404 8.69 -20.79 2.37
CA ALA A 404 10.15 -20.94 2.43
C ALA A 404 10.58 -22.14 3.29
N ALA A 405 9.94 -22.31 4.46
CA ALA A 405 10.22 -23.46 5.33
C ALA A 405 9.90 -24.79 4.64
N ARG A 406 8.75 -24.89 3.97
CA ARG A 406 8.34 -26.07 3.21
C ARG A 406 9.28 -26.37 2.05
N ALA A 407 9.65 -25.37 1.27
CA ALA A 407 10.60 -25.53 0.16
C ALA A 407 11.97 -25.98 0.65
N ALA A 408 12.47 -25.42 1.76
CA ALA A 408 13.72 -25.83 2.40
C ALA A 408 13.65 -27.26 2.95
N GLU A 409 12.51 -27.67 3.55
CA GLU A 409 12.28 -29.04 4.02
C GLU A 409 12.34 -30.05 2.84
N MET A 410 11.63 -29.77 1.74
CA MET A 410 11.60 -30.62 0.54
C MET A 410 12.98 -30.73 -0.14
N THR A 411 13.83 -29.72 0.01
CA THR A 411 15.21 -29.70 -0.50
C THR A 411 16.25 -30.18 0.52
N GLN A 412 15.81 -30.73 1.66
CA GLN A 412 16.64 -31.26 2.75
C GLN A 412 17.56 -30.22 3.42
N GLN A 413 17.25 -28.92 3.28
CA GLN A 413 17.98 -27.83 3.92
C GLN A 413 17.45 -27.59 5.35
N LYS A 414 17.72 -28.54 6.25
CA LYS A 414 17.11 -28.64 7.60
C LYS A 414 17.27 -27.36 8.45
N GLU A 415 18.46 -26.74 8.41
CA GLU A 415 18.75 -25.53 9.19
C GLU A 415 17.89 -24.35 8.70
N LYS A 416 17.78 -24.16 7.39
CA LYS A 416 16.92 -23.13 6.82
C LYS A 416 15.44 -23.37 7.15
N ALA A 417 14.96 -24.60 6.95
CA ALA A 417 13.59 -24.98 7.28
C ALA A 417 13.25 -24.66 8.74
N SER A 418 14.14 -25.07 9.67
CA SER A 418 13.97 -24.78 11.11
C SER A 418 13.99 -23.27 11.40
N GLY A 419 14.85 -22.51 10.73
CA GLY A 419 14.94 -21.07 10.90
C GLY A 419 13.63 -20.36 10.52
N TYR A 420 13.04 -20.71 9.36
CA TYR A 420 11.78 -20.13 8.89
C TYR A 420 10.58 -20.57 9.76
N TYR A 421 10.48 -21.87 10.15
CA TYR A 421 9.44 -22.31 11.08
C TYR A 421 9.54 -21.61 12.43
N ALA A 422 10.75 -21.48 12.98
CA ALA A 422 10.94 -20.76 14.25
C ALA A 422 10.55 -19.28 14.14
N GLN A 423 10.84 -18.63 13.00
CA GLN A 423 10.44 -17.24 12.77
C GLN A 423 8.90 -17.12 12.66
N LEU A 424 8.25 -18.02 11.92
CA LEU A 424 6.79 -18.06 11.82
C LEU A 424 6.14 -18.22 13.20
N ILE A 425 6.62 -19.17 14.01
CA ILE A 425 6.10 -19.41 15.37
C ILE A 425 6.28 -18.17 16.25
N ARG A 426 7.43 -17.48 16.17
CA ARG A 426 7.66 -16.22 16.90
C ARG A 426 6.68 -15.12 16.49
N ASN A 427 6.44 -14.95 15.18
CA ASN A 427 5.50 -13.95 14.68
C ASN A 427 4.06 -14.21 15.15
N CYS A 428 3.71 -15.50 15.29
CA CYS A 428 2.39 -15.94 15.75
C CYS A 428 2.31 -16.17 17.26
N GLN A 429 3.26 -15.68 18.03
CA GLN A 429 3.24 -15.86 19.49
C GLN A 429 2.03 -15.15 20.09
N GLY A 430 1.24 -15.89 20.87
CA GLY A 430 -0.01 -15.41 21.50
C GLY A 430 -1.23 -15.43 20.57
N SER A 431 -1.11 -15.92 19.33
CA SER A 431 -2.26 -16.13 18.45
C SER A 431 -3.01 -17.42 18.80
N ASN A 432 -4.33 -17.41 18.59
CA ASN A 432 -5.20 -18.60 18.65
C ASN A 432 -5.50 -19.11 17.22
N SER A 433 -4.48 -19.14 16.37
CA SER A 433 -4.63 -19.59 14.97
C SER A 433 -5.03 -21.05 14.89
N ASP A 434 -6.01 -21.32 14.04
CA ASP A 434 -6.45 -22.66 13.63
C ASP A 434 -5.79 -23.12 12.32
N ARG A 435 -4.85 -22.34 11.77
CA ARG A 435 -4.16 -22.65 10.52
C ARG A 435 -3.30 -23.91 10.67
N GLU A 436 -3.52 -24.87 9.77
CA GLU A 436 -2.76 -26.13 9.72
C GLU A 436 -1.26 -25.90 9.56
N GLU A 437 -0.87 -24.86 8.82
CA GLU A 437 0.50 -24.45 8.60
C GLU A 437 1.23 -24.15 9.92
N LEU A 438 0.60 -23.41 10.82
CA LEU A 438 1.19 -23.09 12.12
C LEU A 438 1.24 -24.32 13.03
N ALA A 439 0.20 -25.15 13.01
CA ALA A 439 0.17 -26.40 13.76
C ALA A 439 1.30 -27.34 13.30
N LYS A 440 1.49 -27.49 12.01
CA LYS A 440 2.59 -28.25 11.41
C LYS A 440 3.96 -27.71 11.79
N ALA A 441 4.16 -26.39 11.70
CA ALA A 441 5.41 -25.75 12.11
C ALA A 441 5.76 -26.06 13.57
N LYS A 442 4.77 -25.95 14.48
CA LYS A 442 4.95 -26.26 15.92
C LYS A 442 5.33 -27.73 16.14
N THR A 443 4.65 -28.67 15.47
CA THR A 443 4.94 -30.10 15.57
C THR A 443 6.38 -30.41 15.13
N LEU A 444 6.78 -29.93 13.94
CA LEU A 444 8.13 -30.17 13.42
C LEU A 444 9.25 -29.55 14.27
N MET A 445 8.96 -28.48 15.00
CA MET A 445 9.94 -27.86 15.90
C MET A 445 9.98 -28.51 17.28
N ALA A 446 8.92 -29.22 17.70
CA ALA A 446 8.88 -29.97 18.97
C ALA A 446 9.57 -31.35 18.88
N GLU A 447 9.70 -31.91 17.67
CA GLU A 447 10.35 -33.20 17.41
C GLU A 447 11.89 -33.13 17.33
N LYS A 448 12.47 -31.92 17.49
CA LYS A 448 13.91 -31.65 17.48
C LYS A 448 14.44 -31.37 18.87
#